data_226c8e8839830eea9cf4fa9e494de402
#
_entry.id   226c8e8839830eea9cf4fa9e494de402
#
_cell.length_a   1.000
_cell.length_b   1.000
_cell.length_c   1.000
_cell.angle_alpha   90.00
_cell.angle_beta   90.00
_cell.angle_gamma   90.00
#
_symmetry.space_group_name_H-M   'P 1'
#
loop_
_entity.id
_entity.type
_entity.pdbx_description
1 polymer ?
#
loop_
_entity_poly.entity_id
_entity_poly.type
_entity_poly.pdbx_seq_one_letter_code
_entity_poly.pdbx_strand_id
1 'polypeptide(L)'
;MTTAQVPCWSRATLSALWQSKRRLSAVATALVLCVLLSGCVFGGRKHARNDNLNPAGPWGYYSGTIDTRWAADGRSMTLLNELRYTDPKGVVWIAPAGSQIDGASIPRALWSFMGGPFEGKYRNASVLHDVAYDQKNKPPPEVDRMFYNAMRCSGVGAVEAKTMYYSLLRFGRHWKFTVKKAKPVVPDSSHELLNEPRSTTLDPNEVGAIQQWIRQNDPSLDQIESRVDEKR
;
A
#
# COMPACT_ATOMS: atom_id res chain seq x y z
N MET A 1 -24.41 -73.75 47.58
CA MET A 1 -25.66 -73.08 47.07
C MET A 1 -25.81 -71.78 47.77
N THR A 2 -25.38 -70.70 47.14
CA THR A 2 -25.42 -69.34 47.69
C THR A 2 -26.25 -68.50 46.78
N THR A 3 -27.44 -68.13 47.20
CA THR A 3 -28.44 -67.36 46.48
C THR A 3 -28.02 -65.86 46.55
N ALA A 4 -27.73 -65.24 45.40
CA ALA A 4 -27.48 -63.82 45.32
C ALA A 4 -28.83 -63.05 45.38
N GLN A 5 -28.90 -62.12 46.33
CA GLN A 5 -30.04 -61.18 46.48
C GLN A 5 -29.83 -60.01 45.56
N VAL A 6 -30.81 -59.73 44.75
CA VAL A 6 -30.86 -58.53 43.88
C VAL A 6 -31.45 -57.36 44.63
N PRO A 7 -30.83 -56.20 44.74
CA PRO A 7 -31.40 -55.05 45.50
C PRO A 7 -32.55 -54.41 44.67
N CYS A 8 -33.67 -54.28 45.38
CA CYS A 8 -34.92 -53.63 44.95
C CYS A 8 -34.71 -52.08 44.95
N TRP A 9 -34.52 -51.47 43.76
CA TRP A 9 -34.50 -50.01 43.66
C TRP A 9 -35.90 -49.44 43.78
N SER A 10 -36.11 -48.54 44.72
CA SER A 10 -37.44 -47.93 44.96
C SER A 10 -37.81 -47.00 43.78
N ARG A 11 -39.09 -46.95 43.39
CA ARG A 11 -39.65 -46.11 42.32
C ARG A 11 -39.30 -44.61 42.44
N ALA A 12 -39.00 -44.15 43.67
CA ALA A 12 -38.64 -42.76 43.97
C ALA A 12 -37.28 -42.35 43.41
N THR A 13 -36.28 -43.24 43.29
CA THR A 13 -34.94 -42.93 42.76
C THR A 13 -34.91 -42.80 41.28
N LEU A 14 -35.78 -43.53 40.58
CA LEU A 14 -35.88 -43.44 39.10
C LEU A 14 -36.53 -42.12 38.65
N SER A 15 -37.52 -41.59 39.40
CA SER A 15 -38.15 -40.30 39.06
C SER A 15 -37.20 -39.11 39.25
N ALA A 16 -36.34 -39.13 40.26
CA ALA A 16 -35.36 -38.08 40.52
C ALA A 16 -34.28 -38.01 39.43
N LEU A 17 -33.80 -39.17 38.96
CA LEU A 17 -32.83 -39.26 37.87
C LEU A 17 -33.43 -38.80 36.53
N TRP A 18 -34.71 -39.06 36.28
CA TRP A 18 -35.39 -38.66 35.07
C TRP A 18 -35.65 -37.15 35.04
N GLN A 19 -35.99 -36.51 36.13
CA GLN A 19 -36.15 -35.07 36.27
C GLN A 19 -34.81 -34.33 36.15
N SER A 20 -33.72 -34.90 36.69
CA SER A 20 -32.37 -34.34 36.54
C SER A 20 -31.92 -34.31 35.09
N LYS A 21 -32.14 -35.41 34.34
CA LYS A 21 -31.81 -35.46 32.89
C LYS A 21 -32.62 -34.47 32.05
N ARG A 22 -33.91 -34.25 32.41
CA ARG A 22 -34.74 -33.24 31.70
C ARG A 22 -34.28 -31.81 31.95
N ARG A 23 -33.84 -31.47 33.16
CA ARG A 23 -33.32 -30.14 33.48
C ARG A 23 -31.99 -29.86 32.81
N LEU A 24 -31.09 -30.82 32.71
CA LEU A 24 -29.82 -30.72 32.00
C LEU A 24 -30.04 -30.56 30.49
N SER A 25 -31.01 -31.29 29.92
CA SER A 25 -31.35 -31.14 28.50
C SER A 25 -31.94 -29.76 28.18
N ALA A 26 -32.81 -29.22 29.05
CA ALA A 26 -33.42 -27.89 28.84
C ALA A 26 -32.38 -26.75 28.93
N VAL A 27 -31.41 -26.83 29.83
CA VAL A 27 -30.33 -25.86 29.97
C VAL A 27 -29.36 -25.94 28.79
N ALA A 28 -29.05 -27.16 28.33
CA ALA A 28 -28.20 -27.35 27.15
C ALA A 28 -28.87 -26.81 25.88
N THR A 29 -30.18 -27.02 25.70
CA THR A 29 -30.93 -26.51 24.54
C THR A 29 -31.04 -24.97 24.58
N ALA A 30 -31.24 -24.38 25.76
CA ALA A 30 -31.27 -22.93 25.91
C ALA A 30 -29.90 -22.28 25.63
N LEU A 31 -28.78 -22.89 26.05
CA LEU A 31 -27.44 -22.43 25.76
C LEU A 31 -27.11 -22.53 24.25
N VAL A 32 -27.49 -23.61 23.59
CA VAL A 32 -27.29 -23.77 22.14
C VAL A 32 -28.14 -22.74 21.37
N LEU A 33 -29.37 -22.46 21.81
CA LEU A 33 -30.23 -21.47 21.15
C LEU A 33 -29.67 -20.03 21.34
N CYS A 34 -29.12 -19.71 22.52
CA CYS A 34 -28.44 -18.42 22.75
C CYS A 34 -27.18 -18.25 21.88
N VAL A 35 -26.39 -19.31 21.68
CA VAL A 35 -25.21 -19.28 20.80
C VAL A 35 -25.63 -19.09 19.33
N LEU A 36 -26.73 -19.71 18.92
CA LEU A 36 -27.26 -19.55 17.56
C LEU A 36 -27.88 -18.16 17.31
N LEU A 37 -28.45 -17.53 18.34
CA LEU A 37 -28.99 -16.17 18.23
C LEU A 37 -27.91 -15.10 18.37
N SER A 38 -26.79 -15.38 19.03
CA SER A 38 -25.62 -14.50 19.09
C SER A 38 -24.75 -14.56 17.82
N GLY A 39 -24.95 -15.55 16.96
CA GLY A 39 -24.20 -15.75 15.71
C GLY A 39 -24.61 -14.85 14.55
N CYS A 40 -25.61 -14.01 14.69
CA CYS A 40 -26.10 -13.13 13.60
C CYS A 40 -25.63 -11.68 13.69
N VAL A 41 -24.57 -11.39 14.44
CA VAL A 41 -23.87 -10.08 14.36
C VAL A 41 -22.43 -10.31 13.89
N PHE A 42 -22.19 -11.24 12.97
CA PHE A 42 -21.19 -11.03 11.96
C PHE A 42 -21.83 -10.08 10.93
N GLY A 43 -22.06 -8.85 11.37
CA GLY A 43 -22.18 -7.75 10.45
C GLY A 43 -20.92 -7.81 9.63
N GLY A 44 -21.03 -8.26 8.37
CA GLY A 44 -20.00 -8.06 7.40
C GLY A 44 -19.56 -6.61 7.59
N ARG A 45 -18.34 -6.39 8.04
CA ARG A 45 -17.67 -5.14 7.80
C ARG A 45 -17.72 -5.00 6.29
N LYS A 46 -18.83 -4.42 5.80
CA LYS A 46 -18.77 -3.67 4.57
C LYS A 46 -17.55 -2.82 4.83
N HIS A 47 -16.47 -3.07 4.09
CA HIS A 47 -15.45 -2.08 3.92
C HIS A 47 -16.27 -0.88 3.51
N ALA A 48 -16.61 -0.04 4.48
CA ALA A 48 -17.10 1.27 4.22
C ALA A 48 -16.02 1.83 3.30
N ARG A 49 -16.35 1.95 2.02
CA ARG A 49 -15.59 2.70 1.06
C ARG A 49 -15.45 4.03 1.76
N ASN A 50 -14.28 4.25 2.34
CA ASN A 50 -13.99 5.46 3.09
C ASN A 50 -13.70 6.52 2.03
N ASP A 51 -14.76 6.93 1.31
CA ASP A 51 -14.77 8.10 0.44
C ASP A 51 -14.72 9.40 1.28
N ASN A 52 -14.59 9.25 2.58
CA ASN A 52 -14.30 10.35 3.48
C ASN A 52 -12.89 10.84 3.17
N LEU A 53 -12.86 11.95 2.42
CA LEU A 53 -11.78 12.92 2.37
C LEU A 53 -10.99 12.81 3.68
N ASN A 54 -9.88 12.12 3.63
CA ASN A 54 -8.97 12.08 4.75
C ASN A 54 -8.59 13.53 4.98
N PRO A 55 -8.94 14.17 6.13
CA PRO A 55 -8.60 15.57 6.35
C PRO A 55 -7.12 15.69 6.05
N ALA A 56 -6.73 16.67 5.23
CA ALA A 56 -5.39 16.84 4.71
C ALA A 56 -4.39 16.71 5.84
N GLY A 57 -3.82 15.52 5.99
CA GLY A 57 -2.73 15.26 6.93
C GLY A 57 -1.48 15.99 6.43
N PRO A 58 -0.39 15.99 7.21
CA PRO A 58 0.86 16.68 6.84
C PRO A 58 1.46 16.17 5.51
N TRP A 59 0.95 15.08 4.99
CA TRP A 59 1.42 14.44 3.76
C TRP A 59 0.43 14.48 2.61
N GLY A 60 -0.61 15.33 2.67
CA GLY A 60 -1.65 15.37 1.66
C GLY A 60 -2.70 14.27 1.80
N TYR A 61 -3.43 13.97 0.71
CA TYR A 61 -4.49 12.97 0.72
C TYR A 61 -4.73 12.37 -0.67
N TYR A 62 -5.25 11.13 -0.67
CA TYR A 62 -5.70 10.45 -1.89
C TYR A 62 -7.19 10.62 -2.10
N SER A 63 -7.61 10.58 -3.37
CA SER A 63 -9.00 10.35 -3.78
C SER A 63 -9.04 9.33 -4.92
N GLY A 64 -10.08 8.49 -4.93
CA GLY A 64 -10.17 7.32 -5.80
C GLY A 64 -9.59 6.05 -5.18
N THR A 65 -9.75 4.94 -5.90
CA THR A 65 -9.29 3.61 -5.51
C THR A 65 -8.47 2.99 -6.64
N ILE A 66 -7.49 2.15 -6.28
CA ILE A 66 -6.76 1.36 -7.28
C ILE A 66 -7.58 0.12 -7.60
N ASP A 67 -8.15 0.11 -8.79
CA ASP A 67 -8.69 -1.08 -9.43
C ASP A 67 -7.90 -1.30 -10.73
N THR A 68 -7.33 -2.49 -10.91
CA THR A 68 -6.45 -2.79 -12.04
C THR A 68 -6.84 -4.07 -12.73
N ARG A 69 -6.53 -4.16 -14.02
CA ARG A 69 -6.60 -5.38 -14.83
C ARG A 69 -5.21 -5.78 -15.28
N TRP A 70 -4.81 -7.00 -15.02
CA TRP A 70 -3.58 -7.55 -15.54
C TRP A 70 -3.59 -7.61 -17.07
N ALA A 71 -2.52 -7.20 -17.70
CA ALA A 71 -2.31 -7.40 -19.11
C ALA A 71 -1.88 -8.86 -19.41
N ALA A 72 -1.99 -9.27 -20.67
CA ALA A 72 -1.64 -10.62 -21.10
C ALA A 72 -0.13 -10.93 -20.94
N ASP A 73 0.71 -9.92 -20.81
CA ASP A 73 2.15 -10.04 -20.57
C ASP A 73 2.48 -10.53 -19.15
N GLY A 74 1.47 -10.64 -18.26
CA GLY A 74 1.61 -11.06 -16.87
C GLY A 74 2.43 -10.12 -15.99
N ARG A 75 2.78 -8.92 -16.48
CA ARG A 75 3.66 -7.97 -15.83
C ARG A 75 3.04 -6.58 -15.66
N SER A 76 2.47 -6.05 -16.71
CA SER A 76 1.83 -4.74 -16.69
C SER A 76 0.37 -4.85 -16.27
N MET A 77 -0.15 -3.75 -15.78
CA MET A 77 -1.55 -3.61 -15.39
C MET A 77 -2.14 -2.35 -16.02
N THR A 78 -3.44 -2.39 -16.34
CA THR A 78 -4.20 -1.22 -16.74
C THR A 78 -5.02 -0.72 -15.55
N LEU A 79 -4.90 0.55 -15.20
CA LEU A 79 -5.71 1.20 -14.19
C LEU A 79 -7.14 1.35 -14.70
N LEU A 80 -8.13 0.86 -13.96
CA LEU A 80 -9.54 0.89 -14.37
C LEU A 80 -10.26 2.19 -13.94
N ASN A 81 -9.84 2.77 -12.83
CA ASN A 81 -10.39 4.01 -12.30
C ASN A 81 -9.27 5.04 -12.13
N GLU A 82 -9.65 6.31 -12.13
CA GLU A 82 -8.72 7.39 -11.85
C GLU A 82 -8.29 7.37 -10.38
N LEU A 83 -6.97 7.52 -10.14
CA LEU A 83 -6.40 7.77 -8.83
C LEU A 83 -5.84 9.19 -8.80
N ARG A 84 -6.20 9.95 -7.75
CA ARG A 84 -5.66 11.29 -7.50
C ARG A 84 -4.92 11.34 -6.18
N TYR A 85 -3.95 12.21 -6.11
CA TYR A 85 -3.25 12.56 -4.89
C TYR A 85 -3.03 14.07 -4.87
N THR A 86 -3.44 14.72 -3.78
CA THR A 86 -3.14 16.12 -3.53
C THR A 86 -2.01 16.20 -2.52
N ASP A 87 -0.90 16.77 -2.92
CA ASP A 87 0.29 16.88 -2.08
C ASP A 87 0.17 17.98 -1.02
N PRO A 88 1.12 18.09 -0.05
CA PRO A 88 1.08 19.12 0.99
C PRO A 88 1.11 20.57 0.47
N LYS A 89 1.52 20.79 -0.77
CA LYS A 89 1.54 22.11 -1.42
C LYS A 89 0.24 22.41 -2.19
N GLY A 90 -0.73 21.47 -2.19
CA GLY A 90 -1.98 21.58 -2.92
C GLY A 90 -1.87 21.20 -4.41
N VAL A 91 -0.74 20.69 -4.86
CA VAL A 91 -0.58 20.20 -6.24
C VAL A 91 -1.31 18.88 -6.40
N VAL A 92 -2.16 18.80 -7.42
CA VAL A 92 -2.93 17.58 -7.75
C VAL A 92 -2.16 16.75 -8.76
N TRP A 93 -1.92 15.50 -8.40
CA TRP A 93 -1.31 14.46 -9.23
C TRP A 93 -2.37 13.46 -9.64
N ILE A 94 -2.42 13.09 -10.91
CA ILE A 94 -3.49 12.27 -11.47
C ILE A 94 -2.90 11.10 -12.24
N ALA A 95 -3.36 9.89 -11.89
CA ALA A 95 -3.23 8.70 -12.70
C ALA A 95 -4.59 8.40 -13.34
N PRO A 96 -4.80 8.73 -14.62
CA PRO A 96 -6.08 8.53 -15.30
C PRO A 96 -6.43 7.06 -15.44
N ALA A 97 -7.74 6.76 -15.53
CA ALA A 97 -8.18 5.45 -15.99
C ALA A 97 -7.57 5.13 -17.37
N GLY A 98 -7.22 3.88 -17.61
CA GLY A 98 -6.53 3.44 -18.82
C GLY A 98 -5.01 3.54 -18.78
N SER A 99 -4.42 4.19 -17.76
CA SER A 99 -2.96 4.22 -17.61
C SER A 99 -2.38 2.82 -17.48
N GLN A 100 -1.26 2.59 -18.17
CA GLN A 100 -0.46 1.37 -18.02
C GLN A 100 0.54 1.57 -16.89
N ILE A 101 0.67 0.59 -16.01
CA ILE A 101 1.58 0.59 -14.88
C ILE A 101 2.33 -0.74 -14.83
N ASP A 102 3.64 -0.70 -14.69
CA ASP A 102 4.49 -1.89 -14.64
C ASP A 102 5.57 -1.83 -13.54
N GLY A 103 5.60 -0.76 -12.76
CA GLY A 103 6.58 -0.53 -11.70
C GLY A 103 7.98 -0.24 -12.21
N ALA A 104 8.18 -0.03 -13.51
CA ALA A 104 9.51 0.16 -14.09
C ALA A 104 10.14 1.51 -13.74
N SER A 105 9.37 2.46 -13.19
CA SER A 105 9.87 3.73 -12.68
C SER A 105 10.75 3.57 -11.43
N ILE A 106 10.54 2.48 -10.67
CA ILE A 106 11.31 2.15 -9.46
C ILE A 106 12.42 1.16 -9.85
N PRO A 107 13.71 1.44 -9.54
CA PRO A 107 14.80 0.52 -9.83
C PRO A 107 14.56 -0.88 -9.24
N ARG A 108 14.65 -1.91 -10.08
CA ARG A 108 14.35 -3.31 -9.69
C ARG A 108 15.16 -3.81 -8.51
N ALA A 109 16.38 -3.33 -8.34
CA ALA A 109 17.20 -3.71 -7.20
C ALA A 109 16.59 -3.27 -5.85
N LEU A 110 15.74 -2.24 -5.84
CA LEU A 110 14.98 -1.85 -4.64
C LEU A 110 13.87 -2.86 -4.31
N TRP A 111 13.33 -3.57 -5.31
CA TRP A 111 12.27 -4.55 -5.08
C TRP A 111 12.72 -5.70 -4.17
N SER A 112 13.98 -6.11 -4.28
CA SER A 112 14.55 -7.16 -3.42
C SER A 112 14.66 -6.73 -1.95
N PHE A 113 14.67 -5.41 -1.71
CA PHE A 113 14.87 -4.83 -0.40
C PHE A 113 13.54 -4.39 0.27
N MET A 114 12.58 -3.94 -0.52
CA MET A 114 11.35 -3.31 -0.06
C MET A 114 10.07 -4.03 -0.49
N GLY A 115 10.17 -5.09 -1.27
CA GLY A 115 9.05 -5.74 -1.93
C GLY A 115 8.79 -5.16 -3.33
N GLY A 116 7.87 -5.79 -4.08
CA GLY A 116 7.49 -5.33 -5.41
C GLY A 116 6.80 -3.97 -5.41
N PRO A 117 6.81 -3.23 -6.54
CA PRO A 117 6.33 -1.84 -6.60
C PRO A 117 4.84 -1.68 -6.28
N PHE A 118 4.07 -2.76 -6.39
CA PHE A 118 2.63 -2.75 -6.11
C PHE A 118 2.26 -3.52 -4.85
N GLU A 119 3.24 -3.82 -4.01
CA GLU A 119 3.04 -4.47 -2.73
C GLU A 119 3.04 -3.44 -1.58
N GLY A 120 2.45 -3.82 -0.45
CA GLY A 120 2.51 -3.04 0.77
C GLY A 120 1.82 -1.66 0.71
N LYS A 121 2.29 -0.77 1.57
CA LYS A 121 1.69 0.55 1.80
C LYS A 121 1.97 1.57 0.71
N TYR A 122 3.03 1.41 -0.06
CA TYR A 122 3.43 2.40 -1.08
C TYR A 122 2.79 2.17 -2.44
N ARG A 123 1.90 1.17 -2.59
CA ARG A 123 1.21 0.84 -3.86
C ARG A 123 0.60 2.05 -4.56
N ASN A 124 -0.18 2.87 -3.82
CA ASN A 124 -0.84 4.05 -4.39
C ASN A 124 0.18 5.07 -4.92
N ALA A 125 1.25 5.27 -4.16
CA ALA A 125 2.34 6.16 -4.54
C ALA A 125 3.04 5.65 -5.80
N SER A 126 3.29 4.33 -5.91
CA SER A 126 3.94 3.73 -7.08
C SER A 126 3.14 3.90 -8.36
N VAL A 127 1.81 3.76 -8.30
CA VAL A 127 0.93 4.00 -9.45
C VAL A 127 1.06 5.43 -9.97
N LEU A 128 1.00 6.41 -9.07
CA LEU A 128 1.15 7.82 -9.44
C LEU A 128 2.54 8.13 -9.99
N HIS A 129 3.58 7.53 -9.40
CA HIS A 129 4.96 7.71 -9.82
C HIS A 129 5.21 7.14 -11.21
N ASP A 130 4.72 5.92 -11.50
CA ASP A 130 4.80 5.30 -12.82
C ASP A 130 4.15 6.18 -13.90
N VAL A 131 2.91 6.61 -13.66
CA VAL A 131 2.19 7.47 -14.61
C VAL A 131 2.90 8.81 -14.80
N ALA A 132 3.41 9.43 -13.74
CA ALA A 132 4.14 10.70 -13.86
C ALA A 132 5.47 10.54 -14.63
N TYR A 133 6.13 9.39 -14.48
CA TYR A 133 7.36 9.05 -15.22
C TYR A 133 7.11 8.78 -16.69
N ASP A 134 5.93 8.27 -17.05
CA ASP A 134 5.53 8.12 -18.45
C ASP A 134 5.13 9.46 -19.08
N GLN A 135 4.37 10.26 -18.35
CA GLN A 135 3.89 11.57 -18.84
C GLN A 135 5.01 12.60 -19.00
N LYS A 136 6.04 12.57 -18.14
CA LYS A 136 7.19 13.50 -18.13
C LYS A 136 6.78 14.99 -18.18
N ASN A 137 5.63 15.31 -17.64
CA ASN A 137 5.06 16.67 -17.65
C ASN A 137 5.56 17.55 -16.48
N LYS A 138 6.43 17.00 -15.64
CA LYS A 138 7.06 17.67 -14.49
C LYS A 138 8.55 17.25 -14.39
N PRO A 139 9.37 18.06 -13.71
CA PRO A 139 10.78 17.70 -13.46
C PRO A 139 10.89 16.41 -12.62
N PRO A 140 11.87 15.52 -12.91
CA PRO A 140 12.07 14.30 -12.12
C PRO A 140 12.14 14.52 -10.61
N PRO A 141 12.88 15.52 -10.08
CA PRO A 141 12.93 15.73 -8.64
C PRO A 141 11.58 16.08 -8.01
N GLU A 142 10.67 16.75 -8.74
CA GLU A 142 9.31 17.01 -8.26
C GLU A 142 8.50 15.72 -8.18
N VAL A 143 8.63 14.84 -9.18
CA VAL A 143 7.94 13.55 -9.23
C VAL A 143 8.43 12.65 -8.10
N ASP A 144 9.75 12.61 -7.86
CA ASP A 144 10.34 11.81 -6.78
C ASP A 144 9.93 12.35 -5.39
N ARG A 145 9.86 13.68 -5.24
CA ARG A 145 9.38 14.31 -4.00
C ARG A 145 7.88 14.07 -3.77
N MET A 146 7.07 14.07 -4.85
CA MET A 146 5.67 13.63 -4.78
C MET A 146 5.58 12.19 -4.30
N PHE A 147 6.37 11.28 -4.86
CA PHE A 147 6.39 9.88 -4.45
C PHE A 147 6.70 9.72 -2.95
N TYR A 148 7.70 10.44 -2.44
CA TYR A 148 8.00 10.46 -1.02
C TYR A 148 6.78 10.89 -0.17
N ASN A 149 6.14 12.02 -0.50
CA ASN A 149 4.98 12.53 0.23
C ASN A 149 3.81 11.55 0.15
N ALA A 150 3.56 10.98 -1.02
CA ALA A 150 2.51 10.01 -1.27
C ALA A 150 2.73 8.70 -0.48
N MET A 151 3.98 8.22 -0.38
CA MET A 151 4.34 7.09 0.49
C MET A 151 4.06 7.40 1.95
N ARG A 152 4.45 8.59 2.43
CA ARG A 152 4.19 9.02 3.81
C ARG A 152 2.69 9.13 4.09
N CYS A 153 1.92 9.64 3.13
CA CYS A 153 0.45 9.66 3.18
C CYS A 153 -0.15 8.26 3.31
N SER A 154 0.46 7.27 2.64
CA SER A 154 0.05 5.85 2.73
C SER A 154 0.52 5.15 4.01
N GLY A 155 1.23 5.84 4.92
CA GLY A 155 1.72 5.29 6.18
C GLY A 155 3.00 4.45 6.05
N VAL A 156 3.79 4.68 5.01
CA VAL A 156 5.17 4.15 4.91
C VAL A 156 6.05 4.83 5.96
N GLY A 157 6.91 4.07 6.61
CA GLY A 157 7.84 4.57 7.63
C GLY A 157 8.79 5.65 7.08
N ALA A 158 9.22 6.60 7.93
CA ALA A 158 10.07 7.70 7.48
C ALA A 158 11.40 7.21 6.90
N VAL A 159 12.05 6.27 7.58
CA VAL A 159 13.34 5.70 7.15
C VAL A 159 13.20 5.01 5.79
N GLU A 160 12.16 4.21 5.63
CA GLU A 160 11.86 3.49 4.39
C GLU A 160 11.61 4.48 3.24
N ALA A 161 10.70 5.44 3.43
CA ALA A 161 10.37 6.43 2.42
C ALA A 161 11.58 7.31 2.03
N LYS A 162 12.41 7.72 2.99
CA LYS A 162 13.65 8.47 2.74
C LYS A 162 14.68 7.63 1.99
N THR A 163 14.79 6.34 2.29
CA THR A 163 15.69 5.42 1.59
C THR A 163 15.27 5.25 0.14
N MET A 164 13.96 5.07 -0.14
CA MET A 164 13.43 5.01 -1.50
C MET A 164 13.68 6.32 -2.26
N TYR A 165 13.42 7.45 -1.62
CA TYR A 165 13.64 8.78 -2.20
C TYR A 165 15.10 8.98 -2.60
N TYR A 166 16.06 8.71 -1.70
CA TYR A 166 17.48 8.74 -2.03
C TYR A 166 17.81 7.86 -3.24
N SER A 167 17.29 6.64 -3.24
CA SER A 167 17.59 5.67 -4.29
C SER A 167 17.03 6.09 -5.65
N LEU A 168 15.87 6.71 -5.70
CA LEU A 168 15.32 7.29 -6.94
C LEU A 168 16.19 8.45 -7.44
N LEU A 169 16.56 9.39 -6.57
CA LEU A 169 17.43 10.50 -6.93
C LEU A 169 18.81 10.04 -7.43
N ARG A 170 19.35 8.97 -6.84
CA ARG A 170 20.71 8.47 -7.14
C ARG A 170 20.75 7.54 -8.34
N PHE A 171 19.78 6.64 -8.47
CA PHE A 171 19.78 5.52 -9.41
C PHE A 171 18.58 5.52 -10.36
N GLY A 172 17.58 6.38 -10.13
CA GLY A 172 16.38 6.48 -10.95
C GLY A 172 16.67 6.99 -12.36
N ARG A 173 15.74 6.70 -13.27
CA ARG A 173 15.77 7.27 -14.63
C ARG A 173 15.34 8.73 -14.56
N HIS A 174 16.16 9.63 -15.06
CA HIS A 174 15.84 11.05 -15.15
C HIS A 174 15.74 11.49 -16.61
N TRP A 175 15.01 12.56 -16.85
CA TRP A 175 14.91 13.22 -18.16
C TRP A 175 15.22 14.70 -18.02
N LYS A 176 15.65 15.32 -19.12
CA LYS A 176 15.82 16.78 -19.17
C LYS A 176 14.45 17.42 -19.29
N PHE A 177 14.10 18.25 -18.31
CA PHE A 177 12.85 19.01 -18.31
C PHE A 177 13.14 20.46 -18.65
N THR A 178 12.61 20.96 -19.78
CA THR A 178 12.78 22.34 -20.21
C THR A 178 11.41 23.00 -20.26
N VAL A 179 11.19 24.02 -19.44
CA VAL A 179 10.01 24.88 -19.55
C VAL A 179 10.19 25.76 -20.77
N LYS A 180 9.51 25.44 -21.88
CA LYS A 180 9.44 26.36 -23.03
C LYS A 180 8.64 27.59 -22.58
N LYS A 181 9.32 28.73 -22.38
CA LYS A 181 8.64 30.03 -22.31
C LYS A 181 7.84 30.18 -23.60
N ALA A 182 6.54 30.40 -23.49
CA ALA A 182 5.65 30.51 -24.66
C ALA A 182 6.19 31.51 -25.68
N LYS A 183 6.67 31.00 -26.81
CA LYS A 183 6.76 31.74 -28.07
C LYS A 183 5.62 31.30 -28.97
N PRO A 184 5.10 32.15 -29.85
CA PRO A 184 3.95 31.79 -30.68
C PRO A 184 4.25 30.59 -31.57
N VAL A 185 3.26 29.77 -31.76
CA VAL A 185 3.18 28.45 -32.31
C VAL A 185 3.84 28.34 -33.68
N VAL A 186 4.88 27.49 -33.77
CA VAL A 186 5.19 26.71 -34.96
C VAL A 186 5.28 25.25 -34.45
N PRO A 187 4.57 24.29 -35.04
CA PRO A 187 4.66 22.89 -34.61
C PRO A 187 5.99 22.30 -35.08
N ASP A 188 6.95 22.23 -34.21
CA ASP A 188 8.15 21.44 -34.41
C ASP A 188 8.06 20.14 -33.59
N SER A 189 8.00 19.04 -34.32
CA SER A 189 7.80 17.67 -33.83
C SER A 189 9.10 16.99 -33.41
N SER A 190 10.06 17.70 -32.85
CA SER A 190 11.28 17.12 -32.33
C SER A 190 11.35 17.19 -30.80
N HIS A 191 10.58 16.35 -30.14
CA HIS A 191 10.88 15.97 -28.76
C HIS A 191 12.03 14.97 -28.78
N GLU A 192 13.25 15.45 -28.88
CA GLU A 192 14.44 14.65 -28.63
C GLU A 192 14.48 14.30 -27.12
N LEU A 193 13.95 13.13 -26.81
CA LEU A 193 14.01 12.51 -25.49
C LEU A 193 15.47 12.08 -25.25
N LEU A 194 16.31 12.97 -24.80
CA LEU A 194 17.61 12.60 -24.27
C LEU A 194 17.39 11.88 -22.94
N ASN A 195 17.05 10.60 -23.02
CA ASN A 195 17.20 9.67 -21.92
C ASN A 195 18.71 9.51 -21.69
N GLU A 196 19.27 10.26 -20.77
CA GLU A 196 20.58 9.88 -20.24
C GLU A 196 20.38 8.67 -19.34
N PRO A 197 20.84 7.47 -19.76
CA PRO A 197 20.79 6.31 -18.89
C PRO A 197 21.80 6.56 -17.76
N ARG A 198 21.35 6.93 -16.59
CA ARG A 198 22.16 6.77 -15.38
C ARG A 198 22.19 5.29 -15.05
N SER A 199 23.12 4.60 -15.72
CA SER A 199 23.46 3.22 -15.39
C SER A 199 24.47 3.23 -14.24
N THR A 200 24.03 3.59 -13.07
CA THR A 200 24.71 3.14 -11.87
C THR A 200 23.94 1.93 -11.36
N THR A 201 24.55 0.76 -11.47
CA THR A 201 24.03 -0.47 -10.86
C THR A 201 23.82 -0.18 -9.39
N LEU A 202 22.60 -0.34 -8.89
CA LEU A 202 22.30 -0.11 -7.49
C LEU A 202 23.10 -1.12 -6.67
N ASP A 203 24.03 -0.63 -5.83
CA ASP A 203 24.77 -1.44 -4.88
C ASP A 203 23.93 -1.66 -3.60
N PRO A 204 23.57 -2.89 -3.25
CA PRO A 204 22.85 -3.19 -2.01
C PRO A 204 23.57 -2.69 -0.75
N ASN A 205 24.91 -2.66 -0.76
CA ASN A 205 25.71 -2.16 0.36
C ASN A 205 25.54 -0.64 0.50
N GLU A 206 25.46 0.11 -0.61
CA GLU A 206 25.19 1.54 -0.58
C GLU A 206 23.78 1.82 -0.03
N VAL A 207 22.77 1.02 -0.40
CA VAL A 207 21.42 1.15 0.15
C VAL A 207 21.40 0.88 1.66
N GLY A 208 22.11 -0.14 2.12
CA GLY A 208 22.24 -0.44 3.55
C GLY A 208 22.92 0.69 4.32
N ALA A 209 24.01 1.22 3.80
CA ALA A 209 24.74 2.33 4.39
C ALA A 209 23.90 3.62 4.47
N ILE A 210 23.16 3.94 3.40
CA ILE A 210 22.28 5.11 3.39
C ILE A 210 21.10 4.96 4.34
N GLN A 211 20.53 3.76 4.45
CA GLN A 211 19.46 3.49 5.41
C GLN A 211 19.93 3.66 6.85
N GLN A 212 21.16 3.20 7.16
CA GLN A 212 21.75 3.39 8.47
C GLN A 212 21.98 4.88 8.77
N TRP A 213 22.53 5.63 7.81
CA TRP A 213 22.72 7.07 7.94
C TRP A 213 21.41 7.80 8.19
N ILE A 214 20.34 7.45 7.44
CA ILE A 214 19.00 8.03 7.62
C ILE A 214 18.46 7.73 9.02
N ARG A 215 18.66 6.52 9.55
CA ARG A 215 18.22 6.16 10.91
C ARG A 215 18.95 6.95 12.00
N GLN A 216 20.23 7.20 11.79
CA GLN A 216 21.07 7.88 12.79
C GLN A 216 20.87 9.40 12.80
N ASN A 217 20.61 10.00 11.66
CA ASN A 217 20.65 11.47 11.50
C ASN A 217 19.26 12.08 11.22
N ASP A 218 18.24 11.27 10.90
CA ASP A 218 16.90 11.72 10.47
C ASP A 218 16.94 12.92 9.51
N PRO A 219 17.70 12.87 8.39
CA PRO A 219 17.95 14.01 7.53
C PRO A 219 16.67 14.57 6.92
N SER A 220 16.64 15.88 6.66
CA SER A 220 15.62 16.48 5.79
C SER A 220 15.76 16.00 4.35
N LEU A 221 14.73 16.22 3.51
CA LEU A 221 14.81 15.87 2.09
C LEU A 221 15.91 16.67 1.38
N ASP A 222 16.10 17.94 1.74
CA ASP A 222 17.14 18.78 1.14
C ASP A 222 18.54 18.27 1.48
N GLN A 223 18.75 17.76 2.71
CA GLN A 223 20.01 17.09 3.09
C GLN A 223 20.23 15.78 2.31
N ILE A 224 19.17 15.05 2.01
CA ILE A 224 19.24 13.87 1.16
C ILE A 224 19.63 14.26 -0.28
N GLU A 225 19.04 15.30 -0.83
CA GLU A 225 19.34 15.82 -2.17
C GLU A 225 20.80 16.27 -2.25
N SER A 226 21.27 17.11 -1.30
CA SER A 226 22.68 17.53 -1.22
C SER A 226 23.64 16.35 -1.18
N ARG A 227 23.32 15.32 -0.39
CA ARG A 227 24.16 14.12 -0.31
C ARG A 227 24.22 13.32 -1.61
N VAL A 228 23.13 13.32 -2.38
CA VAL A 228 23.11 12.71 -3.73
C VAL A 228 24.00 13.52 -4.67
N ASP A 229 23.94 14.86 -4.62
CA ASP A 229 24.73 15.74 -5.49
C ASP A 229 26.23 15.65 -5.20
N GLU A 230 26.64 15.49 -3.94
CA GLU A 230 28.05 15.24 -3.56
C GLU A 230 28.64 13.95 -4.14
N LYS A 231 27.77 12.97 -4.47
CA LYS A 231 28.18 11.67 -5.04
C LYS A 231 28.05 11.60 -6.58
N ARG A 232 27.65 12.68 -7.21
CA ARG A 232 27.54 12.80 -8.68
C ARG A 232 28.86 13.22 -9.27
#